data_c827c37622bd3442b76b10307e88204f
#
_entry.id   c827c37622bd3442b76b10307e88204f
#
_cell.length_a   1.000
_cell.length_b   1.000
_cell.length_c   1.000
_cell.angle_alpha   90.00
_cell.angle_beta   90.00
_cell.angle_gamma   90.00
#
_symmetry.space_group_name_H-M   'P 1'
#
loop_
_entity.id
_entity.type
_entity.pdbx_description
1 polymer ?
#
loop_
_entity_poly.entity_id
_entity_poly.type
_entity_poly.pdbx_seq_one_letter_code
_entity_poly.pdbx_strand_id
1 'polypeptide(L)'
;MLSTGISVRRGLQEPAVDELVSIIVPAHNEERVIATCLDSLLAQKWDRLQVIVVADRCSDATEAIVTERVERDDRVTLIRNTDCPESWAGKCHALRIGAEHAEGDMLAFIDADTEAHPDLLRAAVGEAKRRDTALLSLLTDLKSCHWFERCTQPVATMALMSLFPPDRVNRDDRARTFANGQFMLFDRDWYEEVGGHAAVKNDLLE
;
A
#
# COMPACT_ATOMS: atom_id res chain seq x y z
N MET A 1 -17.48 1.92 -14.31
CA MET A 1 -17.28 1.01 -13.16
C MET A 1 -16.29 -0.04 -13.61
N LEU A 2 -15.02 0.12 -13.26
CA LEU A 2 -13.96 -0.72 -13.78
C LEU A 2 -13.95 -2.08 -13.06
N SER A 3 -13.63 -3.14 -13.77
CA SER A 3 -13.70 -4.54 -13.35
C SER A 3 -12.89 -4.90 -12.09
N THR A 4 -11.94 -4.07 -11.71
CA THR A 4 -11.10 -4.22 -10.52
C THR A 4 -11.90 -4.19 -9.22
N GLY A 5 -12.88 -3.29 -9.08
CA GLY A 5 -13.74 -3.25 -7.89
C GLY A 5 -14.66 -4.49 -7.73
N ILE A 6 -14.94 -5.20 -8.80
CA ILE A 6 -15.70 -6.46 -8.76
C ILE A 6 -14.82 -7.61 -8.28
N SER A 7 -13.54 -7.60 -8.66
CA SER A 7 -12.59 -8.65 -8.32
C SER A 7 -12.32 -8.70 -6.82
N VAL A 8 -11.99 -7.56 -6.22
CA VAL A 8 -11.66 -7.48 -4.77
C VAL A 8 -12.87 -7.85 -3.89
N ARG A 9 -14.09 -7.50 -4.28
CA ARG A 9 -15.31 -7.91 -3.55
C ARG A 9 -15.51 -9.42 -3.49
N ARG A 10 -14.95 -10.19 -4.42
CA ARG A 10 -15.00 -11.66 -4.35
C ARG A 10 -14.16 -12.20 -3.20
N GLY A 11 -13.06 -11.53 -2.84
CA GLY A 11 -12.27 -11.89 -1.66
C GLY A 11 -13.05 -11.86 -0.36
N LEU A 12 -14.13 -11.05 -0.27
CA LEU A 12 -15.02 -11.02 0.90
C LEU A 12 -15.83 -12.32 1.10
N GLN A 13 -15.91 -13.15 0.06
CA GLN A 13 -16.61 -14.46 0.11
C GLN A 13 -15.69 -15.59 0.59
N GLU A 14 -14.39 -15.35 0.59
CA GLU A 14 -13.42 -16.32 1.08
C GLU A 14 -13.50 -16.44 2.62
N PRO A 15 -13.18 -17.62 3.17
CA PRO A 15 -13.05 -17.79 4.62
C PRO A 15 -12.08 -16.76 5.21
N ALA A 16 -12.39 -16.28 6.40
CA ALA A 16 -11.45 -15.44 7.13
C ALA A 16 -10.18 -16.25 7.43
N VAL A 17 -9.02 -15.71 7.09
CA VAL A 17 -7.71 -16.26 7.42
C VAL A 17 -7.13 -15.53 8.62
N ASP A 18 -6.42 -16.25 9.49
CA ASP A 18 -5.81 -15.71 10.71
C ASP A 18 -4.33 -15.38 10.45
N GLU A 19 -4.08 -14.55 9.44
CA GLU A 19 -2.73 -14.09 9.11
C GLU A 19 -2.47 -12.71 9.72
N LEU A 20 -1.25 -12.50 10.21
CA LEU A 20 -0.80 -11.18 10.60
C LEU A 20 -0.47 -10.37 9.34
N VAL A 21 -1.13 -9.22 9.19
CA VAL A 21 -0.85 -8.26 8.12
C VAL A 21 -0.08 -7.08 8.69
N SER A 22 1.12 -6.83 8.20
CA SER A 22 1.86 -5.60 8.49
C SER A 22 1.60 -4.59 7.37
N ILE A 23 1.02 -3.44 7.74
CA ILE A 23 0.85 -2.30 6.83
C ILE A 23 2.04 -1.36 7.02
N ILE A 24 2.73 -1.05 5.94
CA ILE A 24 3.85 -0.11 5.90
C ILE A 24 3.39 1.18 5.21
N VAL A 25 3.53 2.30 5.92
CA VAL A 25 3.15 3.64 5.44
C VAL A 25 4.39 4.53 5.43
N PRO A 26 4.98 4.82 4.26
CA PRO A 26 6.03 5.81 4.15
C PRO A 26 5.41 7.22 4.26
N ALA A 27 5.98 8.09 5.07
CA ALA A 27 5.48 9.45 5.28
C ALA A 27 6.62 10.47 5.20
N HIS A 28 6.49 11.46 4.32
CA HIS A 28 7.42 12.58 4.20
C HIS A 28 6.65 13.90 4.12
N ASN A 29 6.52 14.61 5.26
CA ASN A 29 5.75 15.85 5.38
C ASN A 29 4.26 15.68 4.99
N GLU A 30 3.60 14.74 5.63
CA GLU A 30 2.21 14.35 5.36
C GLU A 30 1.23 14.79 6.47
N GLU A 31 1.53 15.89 7.20
CA GLU A 31 0.73 16.37 8.35
C GLU A 31 -0.76 16.55 8.04
N ARG A 32 -1.11 16.83 6.76
CA ARG A 32 -2.49 17.11 6.35
C ARG A 32 -3.35 15.86 6.18
N VAL A 33 -2.73 14.72 5.90
CA VAL A 33 -3.43 13.50 5.46
C VAL A 33 -3.17 12.30 6.36
N ILE A 34 -2.01 12.22 7.01
CA ILE A 34 -1.58 11.06 7.78
C ILE A 34 -2.57 10.64 8.87
N ALA A 35 -3.23 11.60 9.54
CA ALA A 35 -4.23 11.29 10.57
C ALA A 35 -5.41 10.50 9.98
N THR A 36 -5.96 10.96 8.85
CA THR A 36 -7.08 10.30 8.17
C THR A 36 -6.68 8.92 7.65
N CYS A 37 -5.48 8.80 7.09
CA CYS A 37 -4.91 7.52 6.67
C CYS A 37 -4.90 6.53 7.84
N LEU A 38 -4.23 6.88 8.94
CA LEU A 38 -4.10 5.99 10.11
C LEU A 38 -5.46 5.62 10.72
N ASP A 39 -6.37 6.59 10.88
CA ASP A 39 -7.71 6.32 11.40
C ASP A 39 -8.46 5.31 10.51
N SER A 40 -8.29 5.39 9.19
CA SER A 40 -8.90 4.44 8.25
C SER A 40 -8.25 3.05 8.27
N LEU A 41 -6.94 2.98 8.52
CA LEU A 41 -6.20 1.72 8.67
C LEU A 41 -6.54 1.02 10.00
N LEU A 42 -6.68 1.76 11.08
CA LEU A 42 -7.06 1.21 12.38
C LEU A 42 -8.52 0.77 12.44
N ALA A 43 -9.37 1.28 11.54
CA ALA A 43 -10.77 0.88 11.38
C ALA A 43 -10.94 -0.39 10.51
N GLN A 44 -9.86 -1.03 10.04
CA GLN A 44 -9.96 -2.26 9.28
C GLN A 44 -10.61 -3.38 10.10
N LYS A 45 -11.50 -4.12 9.47
CA LYS A 45 -12.11 -5.35 10.05
C LYS A 45 -11.15 -6.53 9.89
N TRP A 46 -10.00 -6.42 10.56
CA TRP A 46 -8.93 -7.39 10.56
C TRP A 46 -8.27 -7.44 11.94
N ASP A 47 -8.32 -8.56 12.63
CA ASP A 47 -7.94 -8.66 14.04
C ASP A 47 -6.42 -8.64 14.23
N ARG A 48 -5.66 -9.31 13.35
CA ARG A 48 -4.20 -9.40 13.42
C ARG A 48 -3.54 -8.39 12.51
N LEU A 49 -3.44 -7.16 12.99
CA LEU A 49 -2.95 -5.99 12.25
C LEU A 49 -1.78 -5.34 12.97
N GLN A 50 -0.72 -5.07 12.23
CA GLN A 50 0.38 -4.17 12.61
C GLN A 50 0.43 -3.01 11.61
N VAL A 51 0.57 -1.78 12.09
CA VAL A 51 0.72 -0.58 11.25
C VAL A 51 2.06 0.07 11.56
N ILE A 52 2.94 0.15 10.59
CA ILE A 52 4.28 0.71 10.70
C ILE A 52 4.34 1.98 9.87
N VAL A 53 4.51 3.11 10.52
CA VAL A 53 4.74 4.39 9.85
C VAL A 53 6.22 4.70 9.84
N VAL A 54 6.78 4.91 8.67
CA VAL A 54 8.16 5.36 8.51
C VAL A 54 8.15 6.85 8.19
N ALA A 55 8.42 7.67 9.21
CA ALA A 55 8.58 9.12 9.06
C ALA A 55 9.97 9.38 8.46
N ASP A 56 10.01 9.67 7.16
CA ASP A 56 11.24 9.87 6.41
C ASP A 56 11.59 11.35 6.33
N ARG A 57 12.57 11.78 7.13
CA ARG A 57 13.11 13.15 7.11
C ARG A 57 12.00 14.22 7.20
N CYS A 58 10.99 13.99 8.05
CA CYS A 58 9.90 14.93 8.26
C CYS A 58 10.38 16.21 8.96
N SER A 59 9.83 17.35 8.53
CA SER A 59 10.09 18.67 9.11
C SER A 59 8.81 19.39 9.57
N ASP A 60 7.65 18.78 9.35
CA ASP A 60 6.32 19.25 9.73
C ASP A 60 5.76 18.49 10.96
N ALA A 61 4.47 18.58 11.21
CA ALA A 61 3.82 17.93 12.34
C ALA A 61 3.56 16.42 12.15
N THR A 62 3.99 15.79 11.04
CA THR A 62 3.74 14.37 10.75
C THR A 62 4.12 13.45 11.90
N GLU A 63 5.36 13.58 12.43
CA GLU A 63 5.83 12.72 13.52
C GLU A 63 5.02 12.90 14.82
N ALA A 64 4.64 14.12 15.14
CA ALA A 64 3.83 14.41 16.32
C ALA A 64 2.44 13.74 16.22
N ILE A 65 1.81 13.83 15.06
CA ILE A 65 0.50 13.21 14.78
C ILE A 65 0.58 11.69 14.90
N VAL A 66 1.62 11.07 14.35
CA VAL A 66 1.80 9.61 14.45
C VAL A 66 2.10 9.19 15.87
N THR A 67 2.93 9.93 16.61
CA THR A 67 3.24 9.65 18.02
C THR A 67 1.97 9.61 18.87
N GLU A 68 1.04 10.53 18.66
CA GLU A 68 -0.26 10.53 19.34
C GLU A 68 -1.07 9.25 19.06
N ARG A 69 -0.94 8.65 17.88
CA ARG A 69 -1.61 7.37 17.54
C ARG A 69 -0.91 6.18 18.19
N VAL A 70 0.42 6.17 18.23
CA VAL A 70 1.22 5.15 18.96
C VAL A 70 0.84 5.09 20.44
N GLU A 71 0.62 6.24 21.08
CA GLU A 71 0.22 6.31 22.49
C GLU A 71 -1.19 5.75 22.77
N ARG A 72 -2.05 5.69 21.75
CA ARG A 72 -3.46 5.27 21.86
C ARG A 72 -3.74 3.85 21.36
N ASP A 73 -2.89 3.33 20.50
CA ASP A 73 -3.11 2.04 19.85
C ASP A 73 -1.78 1.30 19.67
N ASP A 74 -1.63 0.19 20.34
CA ASP A 74 -0.42 -0.65 20.36
C ASP A 74 -0.11 -1.35 19.03
N ARG A 75 -1.07 -1.35 18.12
CA ARG A 75 -0.87 -1.85 16.75
C ARG A 75 -0.03 -0.89 15.89
N VAL A 76 0.16 0.36 16.32
CA VAL A 76 0.90 1.39 15.57
C VAL A 76 2.33 1.50 16.05
N THR A 77 3.26 1.48 15.13
CA THR A 77 4.70 1.72 15.39
C THR A 77 5.18 2.89 14.53
N LEU A 78 5.92 3.81 15.14
CA LEU A 78 6.60 4.90 14.44
C LEU A 78 8.09 4.62 14.34
N ILE A 79 8.59 4.60 13.11
CA ILE A 79 10.02 4.56 12.81
C ILE A 79 10.44 5.93 12.28
N ARG A 80 11.44 6.55 12.93
CA ARG A 80 12.00 7.82 12.49
C ARG A 80 13.22 7.56 11.64
N ASN A 81 13.17 7.96 10.38
CA ASN A 81 14.29 7.90 9.45
C ASN A 81 14.81 9.32 9.18
N THR A 82 16.05 9.56 9.54
CA THR A 82 16.70 10.88 9.37
C THR A 82 17.67 10.93 8.20
N ASP A 83 17.94 9.79 7.57
CA ASP A 83 18.92 9.68 6.50
C ASP A 83 18.39 8.85 5.33
N CYS A 84 18.86 9.17 4.12
CA CYS A 84 18.59 8.40 2.92
C CYS A 84 19.87 8.35 2.08
N PRO A 85 20.46 7.17 1.88
CA PRO A 85 21.65 7.06 1.05
C PRO A 85 21.42 7.59 -0.36
N GLU A 86 22.41 8.24 -0.96
CA GLU A 86 22.32 8.82 -2.32
C GLU A 86 21.91 7.79 -3.40
N SER A 87 22.18 6.50 -3.16
CA SER A 87 21.82 5.41 -4.06
C SER A 87 20.38 4.92 -3.90
N TRP A 88 19.53 5.62 -3.14
CA TRP A 88 18.15 5.23 -2.89
C TRP A 88 17.16 6.34 -3.25
N ALA A 89 16.05 5.95 -3.88
CA ALA A 89 14.86 6.79 -3.87
C ALA A 89 14.27 6.81 -2.44
N GLY A 90 13.92 8.00 -1.93
CA GLY A 90 13.50 8.17 -0.53
C GLY A 90 12.33 7.25 -0.14
N LYS A 91 11.32 7.14 -1.00
CA LYS A 91 10.15 6.29 -0.76
C LYS A 91 10.56 4.81 -0.67
N CYS A 92 11.34 4.30 -1.64
CA CYS A 92 11.81 2.91 -1.63
C CYS A 92 12.66 2.60 -0.38
N HIS A 93 13.48 3.57 0.08
CA HIS A 93 14.24 3.42 1.32
C HIS A 93 13.34 3.32 2.55
N ALA A 94 12.34 4.20 2.65
CA ALA A 94 11.38 4.17 3.76
C ALA A 94 10.56 2.86 3.77
N LEU A 95 10.09 2.39 2.60
CA LEU A 95 9.36 1.13 2.47
C LEU A 95 10.21 -0.07 2.87
N ARG A 96 11.50 -0.10 2.50
CA ARG A 96 12.43 -1.14 2.94
C ARG A 96 12.60 -1.15 4.47
N ILE A 97 12.82 0.03 5.06
CA ILE A 97 12.95 0.14 6.52
C ILE A 97 11.69 -0.39 7.22
N GLY A 98 10.52 -0.02 6.74
CA GLY A 98 9.25 -0.51 7.29
C GLY A 98 9.10 -2.02 7.17
N ALA A 99 9.48 -2.59 6.01
CA ALA A 99 9.42 -4.04 5.79
C ALA A 99 10.38 -4.83 6.70
N GLU A 100 11.55 -4.28 7.03
CA GLU A 100 12.50 -4.90 7.98
C GLU A 100 11.97 -4.98 9.41
N HIS A 101 11.01 -4.13 9.79
CA HIS A 101 10.36 -4.12 11.11
C HIS A 101 8.99 -4.80 11.12
N ALA A 102 8.54 -5.25 9.96
CA ALA A 102 7.25 -5.93 9.85
C ALA A 102 7.34 -7.37 10.39
N GLU A 103 6.30 -7.81 11.10
CA GLU A 103 6.21 -9.14 11.69
C GLU A 103 5.15 -10.02 10.99
N GLY A 104 4.33 -9.41 10.11
CA GLY A 104 3.21 -10.05 9.45
C GLY A 104 3.62 -11.10 8.42
N ASP A 105 2.76 -12.08 8.22
CA ASP A 105 2.85 -13.09 7.16
C ASP A 105 2.62 -12.44 5.78
N MET A 106 1.90 -11.32 5.77
CA MET A 106 1.65 -10.50 4.59
C MET A 106 2.09 -9.07 4.83
N LEU A 107 2.66 -8.44 3.79
CA LEU A 107 3.13 -7.06 3.79
C LEU A 107 2.24 -6.21 2.90
N ALA A 108 1.56 -5.22 3.47
CA ALA A 108 0.78 -4.25 2.71
C ALA A 108 1.50 -2.90 2.69
N PHE A 109 1.76 -2.37 1.52
CA PHE A 109 2.34 -1.04 1.33
C PHE A 109 1.24 -0.08 0.91
N ILE A 110 1.09 1.04 1.65
CA ILE A 110 0.00 2.00 1.45
C ILE A 110 0.55 3.41 1.55
N ASP A 111 0.20 4.27 0.59
CA ASP A 111 0.60 5.68 0.62
C ASP A 111 -0.13 6.45 1.74
N ALA A 112 0.57 7.41 2.34
CA ALA A 112 0.08 8.20 3.48
C ALA A 112 -1.16 9.07 3.16
N ASP A 113 -1.44 9.35 1.89
CA ASP A 113 -2.60 10.09 1.41
C ASP A 113 -3.81 9.20 1.06
N THR A 114 -3.71 7.89 1.33
CA THR A 114 -4.75 6.91 1.05
C THR A 114 -5.74 6.83 2.22
N GLU A 115 -7.04 6.75 1.90
CA GLU A 115 -8.10 6.42 2.86
C GLU A 115 -8.68 5.05 2.54
N ALA A 116 -8.52 4.11 3.45
CA ALA A 116 -8.86 2.71 3.27
C ALA A 116 -10.32 2.41 3.66
N HIS A 117 -11.04 1.66 2.82
CA HIS A 117 -12.34 1.14 3.21
C HIS A 117 -12.18 0.10 4.33
N PRO A 118 -13.08 0.02 5.35
CA PRO A 118 -12.93 -0.92 6.47
C PRO A 118 -12.82 -2.41 6.10
N ASP A 119 -13.27 -2.80 4.95
CA ASP A 119 -13.17 -4.17 4.44
C ASP A 119 -11.99 -4.38 3.46
N LEU A 120 -11.07 -3.40 3.32
CA LEU A 120 -9.99 -3.47 2.34
C LEU A 120 -9.11 -4.69 2.55
N LEU A 121 -8.57 -4.88 3.74
CA LEU A 121 -7.68 -6.01 4.04
C LEU A 121 -8.37 -7.35 3.83
N ARG A 122 -9.59 -7.50 4.35
CA ARG A 122 -10.36 -8.73 4.18
C ARG A 122 -10.57 -9.07 2.70
N ALA A 123 -10.91 -8.06 1.90
CA ALA A 123 -11.12 -8.24 0.46
C ALA A 123 -9.83 -8.55 -0.28
N ALA A 124 -8.73 -7.83 0.06
CA ALA A 124 -7.44 -7.99 -0.60
C ALA A 124 -6.79 -9.33 -0.28
N VAL A 125 -6.72 -9.71 0.99
CA VAL A 125 -6.15 -10.99 1.42
C VAL A 125 -6.97 -12.15 0.86
N GLY A 126 -8.30 -12.11 0.97
CA GLY A 126 -9.18 -13.11 0.40
C GLY A 126 -8.98 -13.25 -1.12
N GLU A 127 -8.85 -12.15 -1.86
CA GLU A 127 -8.62 -12.19 -3.30
C GLU A 127 -7.22 -12.73 -3.65
N ALA A 128 -6.19 -12.36 -2.89
CA ALA A 128 -4.84 -12.90 -3.07
C ALA A 128 -4.81 -14.42 -2.87
N LYS A 129 -5.42 -14.91 -1.81
CA LYS A 129 -5.54 -16.36 -1.54
C LYS A 129 -6.37 -17.08 -2.61
N ARG A 130 -7.51 -16.52 -3.01
CA ARG A 130 -8.35 -17.09 -4.05
C ARG A 130 -7.64 -17.25 -5.39
N ARG A 131 -6.72 -16.33 -5.71
CA ARG A 131 -5.93 -16.35 -6.96
C ARG A 131 -4.61 -17.08 -6.82
N ASP A 132 -4.23 -17.46 -5.62
CA ASP A 132 -2.90 -18.01 -5.33
C ASP A 132 -1.79 -17.07 -5.88
N THR A 133 -1.91 -15.78 -5.55
CA THR A 133 -0.99 -14.76 -6.04
C THR A 133 -0.13 -14.19 -4.93
N ALA A 134 1.16 -14.08 -5.18
CA ALA A 134 2.13 -13.52 -4.24
C ALA A 134 2.11 -12.00 -4.18
N LEU A 135 1.59 -11.33 -5.21
CA LEU A 135 1.41 -9.87 -5.26
C LEU A 135 0.01 -9.52 -5.74
N LEU A 136 -0.68 -8.72 -4.95
CA LEU A 136 -1.92 -8.07 -5.34
C LEU A 136 -1.75 -6.55 -5.28
N SER A 137 -1.98 -5.87 -6.39
CA SER A 137 -2.04 -4.40 -6.44
C SER A 137 -3.44 -3.94 -6.80
N LEU A 138 -3.89 -2.86 -6.17
CA LEU A 138 -5.22 -2.28 -6.41
C LEU A 138 -5.10 -0.90 -7.04
N LEU A 139 -5.97 -0.65 -8.01
CA LEU A 139 -6.20 0.70 -8.49
C LEU A 139 -7.18 1.39 -7.52
N THR A 140 -6.73 2.48 -6.94
CA THR A 140 -7.53 3.27 -5.99
C THR A 140 -8.42 4.27 -6.73
N ASP A 141 -9.54 4.63 -6.12
CA ASP A 141 -10.36 5.72 -6.60
C ASP A 141 -9.69 7.06 -6.25
N LEU A 142 -9.39 7.85 -7.27
CA LEU A 142 -8.82 9.18 -7.07
C LEU A 142 -9.92 10.17 -6.68
N LYS A 143 -9.79 10.77 -5.49
CA LYS A 143 -10.69 11.86 -5.06
C LYS A 143 -10.42 13.09 -5.92
N SER A 144 -11.36 13.43 -6.80
CA SER A 144 -11.28 14.63 -7.65
C SER A 144 -11.85 15.84 -6.90
N CYS A 145 -10.98 16.76 -6.49
CA CYS A 145 -11.38 18.00 -5.82
C CYS A 145 -11.74 19.10 -6.83
N HIS A 146 -11.18 19.06 -8.04
CA HIS A 146 -11.40 20.10 -9.05
C HIS A 146 -12.07 19.55 -10.30
N TRP A 147 -12.86 20.39 -10.98
CA TRP A 147 -13.62 20.00 -12.16
C TRP A 147 -12.73 19.48 -13.31
N PHE A 148 -11.55 20.07 -13.50
CA PHE A 148 -10.61 19.64 -14.54
C PHE A 148 -10.03 18.26 -14.26
N GLU A 149 -9.81 17.89 -13.00
CA GLU A 149 -9.37 16.53 -12.59
C GLU A 149 -10.41 15.49 -13.01
N ARG A 150 -11.70 15.81 -12.85
CA ARG A 150 -12.81 14.93 -13.27
C ARG A 150 -12.83 14.69 -14.78
N CYS A 151 -12.24 15.59 -15.55
CA CYS A 151 -12.11 15.44 -17.02
C CYS A 151 -10.80 14.74 -17.41
N THR A 152 -9.69 15.05 -16.74
CA THR A 152 -8.36 14.54 -17.12
C THR A 152 -8.06 13.15 -16.57
N GLN A 153 -8.52 12.83 -15.37
CA GLN A 153 -8.30 11.52 -14.74
C GLN A 153 -8.85 10.34 -15.57
N PRO A 154 -10.09 10.39 -16.09
CA PRO A 154 -10.59 9.31 -16.95
C PRO A 154 -9.74 9.08 -18.19
N VAL A 155 -9.23 10.17 -18.79
CA VAL A 155 -8.37 10.09 -19.98
C VAL A 155 -7.03 9.43 -19.63
N ALA A 156 -6.40 9.85 -18.53
CA ALA A 156 -5.18 9.25 -18.06
C ALA A 156 -5.36 7.77 -17.70
N THR A 157 -6.47 7.44 -17.02
CA THR A 157 -6.81 6.04 -16.68
C THR A 157 -7.04 5.22 -17.96
N MET A 158 -7.73 5.75 -18.95
CA MET A 158 -7.92 5.06 -20.24
C MET A 158 -6.59 4.83 -20.96
N ALA A 159 -5.69 5.81 -20.97
CA ALA A 159 -4.36 5.67 -21.54
C ALA A 159 -3.56 4.57 -20.82
N LEU A 160 -3.57 4.58 -19.49
CA LEU A 160 -2.92 3.58 -18.65
C LEU A 160 -3.47 2.18 -18.94
N MET A 161 -4.81 2.02 -18.98
CA MET A 161 -5.48 0.75 -19.29
C MET A 161 -5.21 0.26 -20.72
N SER A 162 -4.94 1.18 -21.65
CA SER A 162 -4.57 0.83 -23.02
C SER A 162 -3.13 0.33 -23.13
N LEU A 163 -2.22 0.90 -22.31
CA LEU A 163 -0.83 0.49 -22.24
C LEU A 163 -0.65 -0.80 -21.42
N PHE A 164 -1.44 -0.96 -20.36
CA PHE A 164 -1.41 -2.08 -19.42
C PHE A 164 -2.81 -2.68 -19.26
N PRO A 165 -3.31 -3.43 -20.27
CA PRO A 165 -4.63 -4.05 -20.18
C PRO A 165 -4.68 -5.05 -19.03
N PRO A 166 -5.66 -4.95 -18.10
CA PRO A 166 -5.73 -5.80 -16.90
C PRO A 166 -5.76 -7.30 -17.19
N ASP A 167 -6.36 -7.70 -18.32
CA ASP A 167 -6.40 -9.08 -18.78
C ASP A 167 -5.05 -9.61 -19.25
N ARG A 168 -4.10 -8.74 -19.56
CA ARG A 168 -2.73 -9.10 -19.95
C ARG A 168 -1.75 -8.98 -18.78
N VAL A 169 -1.94 -7.99 -17.91
CA VAL A 169 -1.10 -7.78 -16.72
C VAL A 169 -1.27 -8.92 -15.70
N ASN A 170 -2.48 -9.48 -15.61
CA ASN A 170 -2.81 -10.58 -14.71
C ASN A 170 -2.49 -11.99 -15.27
N ARG A 171 -1.58 -12.09 -16.25
CA ARG A 171 -1.17 -13.37 -16.85
C ARG A 171 0.31 -13.62 -16.64
N ASP A 172 0.64 -14.77 -16.07
CA ASP A 172 2.02 -15.18 -15.76
C ASP A 172 2.91 -15.41 -17.00
N ASP A 173 2.30 -15.51 -18.18
CA ASP A 173 3.00 -15.80 -19.42
C ASP A 173 3.60 -14.57 -20.13
N ARG A 174 3.53 -13.36 -19.51
CA ARG A 174 3.93 -12.12 -20.19
C ARG A 174 4.80 -11.20 -19.35
N ALA A 175 5.83 -10.67 -20.03
CA ALA A 175 6.87 -9.80 -19.46
C ALA A 175 6.44 -8.35 -19.13
N ARG A 176 5.13 -8.04 -19.08
CA ARG A 176 4.64 -6.70 -18.73
C ARG A 176 3.79 -6.79 -17.47
N THR A 177 4.43 -6.50 -16.36
CA THR A 177 3.79 -6.32 -15.07
C THR A 177 3.48 -4.84 -14.85
N PHE A 178 2.39 -4.55 -14.18
CA PHE A 178 2.04 -3.22 -13.69
C PHE A 178 1.47 -3.36 -12.29
N ALA A 179 2.03 -2.65 -11.35
CA ALA A 179 1.50 -2.51 -10.01
C ALA A 179 1.27 -1.02 -9.71
N ASN A 180 0.21 -0.71 -8.96
CA ASN A 180 -0.05 0.65 -8.48
C ASN A 180 0.51 0.77 -7.07
N GLY A 181 1.49 1.66 -6.87
CA GLY A 181 2.16 1.88 -5.60
C GLY A 181 1.28 2.39 -4.45
N GLN A 182 0.05 2.86 -4.74
CA GLN A 182 -0.87 3.34 -3.69
C GLN A 182 -1.39 2.23 -2.78
N PHE A 183 -1.49 1.00 -3.31
CA PHE A 183 -1.78 -0.21 -2.52
C PHE A 183 -1.15 -1.43 -3.18
N MET A 184 -0.24 -2.06 -2.45
CA MET A 184 0.35 -3.34 -2.82
C MET A 184 0.31 -4.28 -1.61
N LEU A 185 -0.14 -5.52 -1.82
CA LEU A 185 -0.14 -6.58 -0.83
C LEU A 185 0.73 -7.72 -1.33
N PHE A 186 1.74 -8.07 -0.55
CA PHE A 186 2.69 -9.13 -0.84
C PHE A 186 2.56 -10.28 0.16
N ASP A 187 2.78 -11.49 -0.32
CA ASP A 187 3.25 -12.58 0.51
C ASP A 187 4.69 -12.26 0.97
N ARG A 188 5.00 -12.45 2.27
CA ARG A 188 6.30 -12.10 2.83
C ARG A 188 7.43 -12.89 2.20
N ASP A 189 7.28 -14.21 2.12
CA ASP A 189 8.35 -15.09 1.64
C ASP A 189 8.72 -14.72 0.20
N TRP A 190 7.71 -14.46 -0.62
CA TRP A 190 7.92 -14.01 -1.99
C TRP A 190 8.56 -12.61 -2.07
N TYR A 191 8.12 -11.67 -1.23
CA TYR A 191 8.72 -10.33 -1.15
C TYR A 191 10.22 -10.40 -0.83
N GLU A 192 10.62 -11.26 0.10
CA GLU A 192 12.01 -11.48 0.46
C GLU A 192 12.79 -12.19 -0.65
N GLU A 193 12.20 -13.18 -1.32
CA GLU A 193 12.81 -13.92 -2.42
C GLU A 193 13.17 -13.00 -3.60
N VAL A 194 12.29 -12.05 -3.95
CA VAL A 194 12.55 -11.11 -5.06
C VAL A 194 13.47 -9.96 -4.66
N GLY A 195 13.89 -9.88 -3.39
CA GLY A 195 14.77 -8.84 -2.87
C GLY A 195 14.06 -7.54 -2.48
N GLY A 196 12.72 -7.56 -2.45
CA GLY A 196 11.86 -6.46 -2.00
C GLY A 196 12.21 -5.10 -2.64
N HIS A 197 12.00 -4.03 -1.92
CA HIS A 197 12.30 -2.67 -2.41
C HIS A 197 13.80 -2.40 -2.64
N ALA A 198 14.70 -3.28 -2.14
CA ALA A 198 16.12 -3.15 -2.44
C ALA A 198 16.44 -3.46 -3.91
N ALA A 199 15.65 -4.31 -4.57
CA ALA A 199 15.82 -4.64 -5.98
C ALA A 199 15.54 -3.45 -6.90
N VAL A 200 14.68 -2.52 -6.47
CA VAL A 200 14.24 -1.33 -7.23
C VAL A 200 14.68 -0.01 -6.59
N LYS A 201 15.72 -0.03 -5.77
CA LYS A 201 16.17 1.09 -4.92
C LYS A 201 16.38 2.43 -5.62
N ASN A 202 16.67 2.43 -6.92
CA ASN A 202 16.95 3.62 -7.72
C ASN A 202 15.76 4.04 -8.61
N ASP A 203 14.71 3.24 -8.63
CA ASP A 203 13.57 3.53 -9.48
C ASP A 203 12.64 4.55 -8.81
N LEU A 204 12.21 5.54 -9.59
CA LEU A 204 11.21 6.52 -9.14
C LEU A 204 9.79 5.98 -9.24
N LEU A 205 9.61 4.91 -10.02
CA LEU A 205 8.36 4.14 -10.17
C LEU A 205 8.64 2.73 -9.63
N GLU A 206 7.87 2.36 -8.63
CA GLU A 206 7.89 1.05 -7.98
C GLU A 206 7.17 0.00 -8.81
#